data_8385cf851d976a8c11f7bfc592825925
#
_entry.id   8385cf851d976a8c11f7bfc592825925
#
_cell.length_a   1.000
_cell.length_b   1.000
_cell.length_c   1.000
_cell.angle_alpha   90.00
_cell.angle_beta   90.00
_cell.angle_gamma   90.00
#
_symmetry.space_group_name_H-M   'P 1'
#
loop_
_entity.id
_entity.type
_entity.pdbx_description
1 polymer ?
#
loop_
_entity_poly.entity_id
_entity_poly.type
_entity_poly.pdbx_seq_one_letter_code
_entity_poly.pdbx_strand_id
1 'polypeptide(L)'
;MDSWFRADRFSGTVMVYEKDNILLKKGYGYANEQYQVMNKIDTKYKIGSYTKQFTAVSILKLYENDKLDLEDNIIKHIPNYIHSSDITLHHLLSHTSGIPEHTNFQEYKSSERITADDIIDR
;
A
#
# COMPACT_ATOMS: atom_id res chain seq x y z
N MET A 1 -6.64 15.94 18.96
CA MET A 1 -7.45 14.94 18.24
C MET A 1 -8.95 15.12 18.51
N ASP A 2 -9.40 15.33 19.76
CA ASP A 2 -10.83 15.49 20.07
C ASP A 2 -11.48 16.68 19.36
N SER A 3 -10.75 17.79 19.14
CA SER A 3 -11.23 18.94 18.39
C SER A 3 -11.43 18.64 16.90
N TRP A 4 -10.56 17.83 16.29
CA TRP A 4 -10.69 17.39 14.90
C TRP A 4 -11.86 16.44 14.71
N PHE A 5 -12.10 15.54 15.68
CA PHE A 5 -13.26 14.66 15.68
C PHE A 5 -14.57 15.45 15.78
N ARG A 6 -14.65 16.43 16.71
CA ARG A 6 -15.84 17.29 16.86
C ARG A 6 -16.13 18.15 15.63
N ALA A 7 -15.12 18.39 14.78
CA ALA A 7 -15.28 19.11 13.53
C ALA A 7 -15.58 18.17 12.34
N ASP A 8 -15.88 16.89 12.59
CA ASP A 8 -16.06 15.81 11.58
C ASP A 8 -14.87 15.69 10.59
N ARG A 9 -13.68 16.03 11.06
CA ARG A 9 -12.47 16.04 10.21
C ARG A 9 -11.59 14.82 10.40
N PHE A 10 -11.92 13.93 11.31
CA PHE A 10 -11.12 12.73 11.56
C PHE A 10 -11.97 11.56 12.04
N SER A 11 -11.82 10.42 11.36
CA SER A 11 -12.32 9.11 11.78
C SER A 11 -11.19 8.10 11.67
N GLY A 12 -10.95 7.32 12.73
CA GLY A 12 -9.85 6.36 12.77
C GLY A 12 -9.37 6.07 14.19
N THR A 13 -8.22 5.40 14.28
CA THR A 13 -7.57 5.11 15.57
C THR A 13 -6.24 5.85 15.67
N VAL A 14 -6.00 6.45 16.82
CA VAL A 14 -4.76 7.19 17.11
C VAL A 14 -4.04 6.51 18.26
N MET A 15 -2.71 6.40 18.12
CA MET A 15 -1.83 5.98 19.19
C MET A 15 -0.60 6.90 19.21
N VAL A 16 -0.28 7.40 20.39
CA VAL A 16 0.89 8.24 20.61
C VAL A 16 1.74 7.59 21.71
N TYR A 17 3.01 7.41 21.40
CA TYR A 17 4.02 6.91 22.31
C TYR A 17 5.03 8.00 22.65
N GLU A 18 5.48 7.98 23.88
CA GLU A 18 6.70 8.66 24.32
C GLU A 18 7.56 7.65 25.06
N LYS A 19 8.72 7.30 24.48
CA LYS A 19 9.58 6.21 24.98
C LYS A 19 8.76 4.92 25.12
N ASP A 20 8.60 4.38 26.33
CA ASP A 20 7.85 3.16 26.61
C ASP A 20 6.41 3.43 27.13
N ASN A 21 5.98 4.69 27.15
CA ASN A 21 4.68 5.08 27.66
C ASN A 21 3.67 5.38 26.54
N ILE A 22 2.47 4.82 26.65
CA ILE A 22 1.35 5.18 25.78
C ILE A 22 0.70 6.45 26.33
N LEU A 23 0.87 7.58 25.62
CA LEU A 23 0.24 8.85 25.97
C LEU A 23 -1.21 8.93 25.50
N LEU A 24 -1.51 8.33 24.34
CA LEU A 24 -2.86 8.29 23.78
C LEU A 24 -3.06 6.97 23.03
N LYS A 25 -4.22 6.33 23.25
CA LYS A 25 -4.66 5.16 22.48
C LYS A 25 -6.18 5.20 22.43
N LYS A 26 -6.74 5.67 21.28
CA LYS A 26 -8.19 5.93 21.20
C LYS A 26 -8.70 5.83 19.76
N GLY A 27 -9.90 5.23 19.60
CA GLY A 27 -10.68 5.29 18.37
C GLY A 27 -11.56 6.54 18.33
N TYR A 28 -11.75 7.11 17.13
CA TYR A 28 -12.58 8.27 16.85
C TYR A 28 -13.49 7.98 15.66
N GLY A 29 -14.72 8.48 15.69
CA GLY A 29 -15.68 8.36 14.61
C GLY A 29 -16.09 6.93 14.30
N TYR A 30 -16.72 6.72 13.16
CA TYR A 30 -17.25 5.44 12.74
C TYR A 30 -16.25 4.66 11.87
N ALA A 31 -16.08 3.37 12.17
CA ALA A 31 -15.44 2.40 11.28
C ALA A 31 -16.37 2.02 10.12
N ASN A 32 -17.68 2.05 10.39
CA ASN A 32 -18.73 1.90 9.40
C ASN A 32 -19.88 2.83 9.76
N GLU A 33 -20.12 3.83 8.94
CA GLU A 33 -21.13 4.87 9.17
C GLU A 33 -22.55 4.32 8.97
N GLN A 34 -22.74 3.49 7.93
CA GLN A 34 -24.04 2.89 7.61
C GLN A 34 -24.57 2.02 8.76
N TYR A 35 -23.70 1.28 9.43
CA TYR A 35 -24.05 0.40 10.55
C TYR A 35 -23.72 1.02 11.91
N GLN A 36 -23.32 2.29 11.97
CA GLN A 36 -22.97 3.03 13.18
C GLN A 36 -21.94 2.30 14.07
N VAL A 37 -20.99 1.58 13.45
CA VAL A 37 -19.95 0.87 14.15
C VAL A 37 -18.81 1.84 14.46
N MET A 38 -18.58 2.13 15.74
CA MET A 38 -17.51 3.03 16.18
C MET A 38 -16.12 2.44 15.98
N ASN A 39 -15.14 3.29 15.66
CA ASN A 39 -13.74 2.91 15.69
C ASN A 39 -13.29 2.56 17.11
N LYS A 40 -12.56 1.46 17.24
CA LYS A 40 -11.93 0.97 18.46
C LYS A 40 -10.43 0.89 18.28
N ILE A 41 -9.71 0.65 19.37
CA ILE A 41 -8.24 0.50 19.34
C ILE A 41 -7.74 -0.71 18.53
N ASP A 42 -8.60 -1.68 18.32
CA ASP A 42 -8.35 -2.93 17.58
C ASP A 42 -9.07 -2.96 16.21
N THR A 43 -9.65 -1.86 15.77
CA THR A 43 -10.26 -1.74 14.45
C THR A 43 -9.20 -1.99 13.37
N LYS A 44 -9.53 -2.87 12.42
CA LYS A 44 -8.66 -3.22 11.31
C LYS A 44 -8.92 -2.30 10.13
N TYR A 45 -7.86 -1.75 9.58
CA TYR A 45 -7.90 -0.83 8.43
C TYR A 45 -7.19 -1.43 7.23
N LYS A 46 -7.69 -1.10 6.03
CA LYS A 46 -6.92 -1.30 4.81
C LYS A 46 -5.79 -0.26 4.79
N ILE A 47 -4.55 -0.72 4.70
CA ILE A 47 -3.37 0.15 4.77
C ILE A 47 -2.94 0.71 3.42
N GLY A 48 -3.59 0.29 2.33
CA GLY A 48 -3.31 0.82 0.99
C GLY A 48 -1.84 0.73 0.61
N SER A 49 -1.27 1.81 0.13
CA SER A 49 0.12 1.89 -0.33
C SER A 49 1.18 1.67 0.75
N TYR A 50 0.85 1.71 2.03
CA TYR A 50 1.79 1.25 3.07
C TYR A 50 2.23 -0.20 2.88
N THR A 51 1.43 -1.02 2.18
CA THR A 51 1.79 -2.38 1.77
C THR A 51 3.08 -2.43 0.95
N LYS A 52 3.39 -1.39 0.16
CA LYS A 52 4.61 -1.31 -0.66
C LYS A 52 5.89 -1.46 0.15
N GLN A 53 5.93 -0.98 1.38
CA GLN A 53 7.09 -1.13 2.27
C GLN A 53 7.36 -2.61 2.59
N PHE A 54 6.32 -3.39 2.84
CA PHE A 54 6.46 -4.83 3.09
C PHE A 54 6.94 -5.56 1.84
N THR A 55 6.44 -5.19 0.66
CA THR A 55 6.93 -5.72 -0.62
C THR A 55 8.41 -5.38 -0.81
N ALA A 56 8.80 -4.13 -0.60
CA ALA A 56 10.19 -3.70 -0.73
C ALA A 56 11.13 -4.47 0.22
N VAL A 57 10.76 -4.60 1.49
CA VAL A 57 11.54 -5.38 2.48
C VAL A 57 11.64 -6.85 2.05
N SER A 58 10.57 -7.44 1.49
CA SER A 58 10.60 -8.82 1.01
C SER A 58 11.56 -9.01 -0.16
N ILE A 59 11.57 -8.07 -1.12
CA ILE A 59 12.52 -8.08 -2.25
C ILE A 59 13.95 -7.92 -1.75
N LEU A 60 14.22 -6.95 -0.87
CA LEU A 60 15.55 -6.75 -0.28
C LEU A 60 16.02 -7.98 0.50
N LYS A 61 15.10 -8.70 1.16
CA LYS A 61 15.43 -9.95 1.85
C LYS A 61 15.81 -11.08 0.89
N LEU A 62 15.17 -11.14 -0.28
CA LEU A 62 15.56 -12.08 -1.34
C LEU A 62 16.94 -11.71 -1.91
N TYR A 63 17.20 -10.41 -2.12
CA TYR A 63 18.50 -9.90 -2.56
C TYR A 63 19.61 -10.25 -1.56
N GLU A 64 19.42 -10.02 -0.26
CA GLU A 64 20.39 -10.42 0.80
C GLU A 64 20.70 -11.92 0.82
N ASN A 65 19.81 -12.77 0.30
CA ASN A 65 19.98 -14.21 0.24
C ASN A 65 20.38 -14.71 -1.17
N ASP A 66 20.90 -13.84 -2.02
CA ASP A 66 21.36 -14.16 -3.40
C ASP A 66 20.29 -14.86 -4.27
N LYS A 67 18.98 -14.55 -4.02
CA LYS A 67 17.87 -15.14 -4.78
C LYS A 67 17.47 -14.32 -6.00
N LEU A 68 17.83 -13.04 -6.02
CA LEU A 68 17.63 -12.11 -7.13
C LEU A 68 18.67 -10.99 -7.04
N ASP A 69 18.85 -10.24 -8.15
CA ASP A 69 19.62 -9.01 -8.16
C ASP A 69 18.68 -7.82 -8.38
N LEU A 70 18.95 -6.68 -7.73
CA LEU A 70 18.17 -5.46 -7.93
C LEU A 70 18.28 -4.90 -9.35
N GLU A 71 19.39 -5.21 -10.04
CA GLU A 71 19.60 -4.88 -11.45
C GLU A 71 19.01 -5.92 -12.40
N ASP A 72 18.40 -7.00 -11.89
CA ASP A 72 17.64 -7.93 -12.73
C ASP A 72 16.55 -7.17 -13.48
N ASN A 73 16.50 -7.37 -14.80
CA ASN A 73 15.39 -6.90 -15.60
C ASN A 73 14.11 -7.62 -15.19
N ILE A 74 13.01 -6.88 -15.09
CA ILE A 74 11.73 -7.43 -14.61
C ILE A 74 11.18 -8.57 -15.48
N ILE A 75 11.57 -8.63 -16.75
CA ILE A 75 11.18 -9.72 -17.68
C ILE A 75 11.69 -11.09 -17.20
N LYS A 76 12.78 -11.13 -16.44
CA LYS A 76 13.29 -12.35 -15.81
C LYS A 76 12.30 -12.95 -14.81
N HIS A 77 11.48 -12.12 -14.18
CA HIS A 77 10.54 -12.47 -13.13
C HIS A 77 9.09 -12.45 -13.60
N ILE A 78 8.78 -11.60 -14.60
CA ILE A 78 7.46 -11.45 -15.22
C ILE A 78 7.64 -11.50 -16.75
N PRO A 79 7.77 -12.71 -17.34
CA PRO A 79 8.15 -12.86 -18.76
C PRO A 79 7.15 -12.28 -19.75
N ASN A 80 5.88 -12.19 -19.39
CA ASN A 80 4.80 -11.71 -20.26
C ASN A 80 4.63 -10.17 -20.23
N TYR A 81 5.40 -9.46 -19.42
CA TYR A 81 5.29 -8.01 -19.37
C TYR A 81 5.99 -7.35 -20.55
N ILE A 82 5.21 -6.89 -21.53
CA ILE A 82 5.67 -6.46 -22.86
C ILE A 82 6.42 -5.10 -22.88
N HIS A 83 6.32 -4.30 -21.83
CA HIS A 83 6.89 -2.94 -21.79
C HIS A 83 8.24 -2.84 -21.05
N SER A 84 8.93 -3.96 -20.85
CA SER A 84 9.95 -4.08 -19.80
C SER A 84 11.38 -4.24 -20.25
N SER A 85 11.76 -3.95 -21.51
CA SER A 85 13.14 -4.25 -21.97
C SER A 85 14.24 -3.57 -21.13
N ASP A 86 13.95 -2.45 -20.47
CA ASP A 86 14.94 -1.66 -19.75
C ASP A 86 14.55 -1.36 -18.27
N ILE A 87 13.51 -2.02 -17.76
CA ILE A 87 13.04 -1.81 -16.38
C ILE A 87 13.65 -2.87 -15.46
N THR A 88 14.32 -2.43 -14.40
CA THR A 88 14.88 -3.32 -13.37
C THR A 88 14.03 -3.33 -12.11
N LEU A 89 14.28 -4.29 -11.20
CA LEU A 89 13.67 -4.31 -9.86
C LEU A 89 14.00 -3.03 -9.10
N HIS A 90 15.22 -2.48 -9.27
CA HIS A 90 15.61 -1.19 -8.69
C HIS A 90 14.70 -0.06 -9.17
N HIS A 91 14.41 0.02 -10.46
CA HIS A 91 13.50 1.05 -11.00
C HIS A 91 12.09 0.96 -10.38
N LEU A 92 11.58 -0.25 -10.15
CA LEU A 92 10.28 -0.43 -9.48
C LEU A 92 10.32 0.03 -8.03
N LEU A 93 11.34 -0.37 -7.27
CA LEU A 93 11.49 -0.05 -5.85
C LEU A 93 11.71 1.45 -5.60
N SER A 94 12.37 2.15 -6.52
CA SER A 94 12.65 3.59 -6.44
C SER A 94 11.58 4.46 -7.11
N HIS A 95 10.54 3.87 -7.71
CA HIS A 95 9.50 4.57 -8.45
C HIS A 95 10.03 5.37 -9.67
N THR A 96 11.06 4.84 -10.34
CA THR A 96 11.68 5.46 -11.52
C THR A 96 11.47 4.67 -12.81
N SER A 97 10.58 3.68 -12.79
CA SER A 97 10.32 2.79 -13.94
C SER A 97 9.61 3.45 -15.12
N GLY A 98 8.94 4.57 -14.92
CA GLY A 98 8.09 5.22 -15.94
C GLY A 98 6.74 4.53 -16.17
N ILE A 99 6.45 3.43 -15.47
CA ILE A 99 5.14 2.74 -15.55
C ILE A 99 4.06 3.68 -15.01
N PRO A 100 2.97 3.92 -15.76
CA PRO A 100 1.87 4.76 -15.31
C PRO A 100 1.18 4.22 -14.06
N GLU A 101 0.63 5.13 -13.25
CA GLU A 101 -0.19 4.75 -12.11
C GLU A 101 -1.50 4.10 -12.59
N HIS A 102 -1.70 2.83 -12.25
CA HIS A 102 -2.86 2.03 -12.70
C HIS A 102 -4.21 2.61 -12.26
N THR A 103 -4.26 3.35 -11.15
CA THR A 103 -5.48 4.01 -10.66
C THR A 103 -5.96 5.13 -11.58
N ASN A 104 -5.13 5.60 -12.52
CA ASN A 104 -5.50 6.59 -13.54
C ASN A 104 -6.27 5.98 -14.71
N PHE A 105 -6.24 4.66 -14.88
CA PHE A 105 -6.98 4.00 -15.94
C PHE A 105 -8.48 4.02 -15.65
N GLN A 106 -9.28 4.25 -16.70
CA GLN A 106 -10.73 4.42 -16.56
C GLN A 106 -11.41 3.15 -16.03
N GLU A 107 -10.88 1.99 -16.38
CA GLU A 107 -11.36 0.67 -15.98
C GLU A 107 -11.16 0.39 -14.50
N TYR A 108 -10.13 1.00 -13.89
CA TYR A 108 -9.91 0.87 -12.43
C TYR A 108 -11.03 1.53 -11.61
N LYS A 109 -11.80 2.43 -12.22
CA LYS A 109 -12.94 3.10 -11.59
C LYS A 109 -14.21 2.24 -11.61
N SER A 110 -14.20 1.09 -12.30
CA SER A 110 -15.31 0.14 -12.28
C SER A 110 -15.36 -0.57 -10.92
N SER A 111 -16.55 -1.03 -10.53
CA SER A 111 -16.74 -1.83 -9.32
C SER A 111 -16.26 -3.28 -9.46
N GLU A 112 -15.71 -3.65 -10.61
CA GLU A 112 -15.22 -4.98 -10.92
C GLU A 112 -13.88 -5.24 -10.21
N ARG A 113 -13.67 -6.51 -9.86
CA ARG A 113 -12.43 -6.96 -9.23
C ARG A 113 -11.34 -7.03 -10.30
N ILE A 114 -10.36 -6.12 -10.23
CA ILE A 114 -9.17 -6.14 -11.08
C ILE A 114 -8.12 -7.03 -10.42
N THR A 115 -7.54 -7.97 -11.18
CA THR A 115 -6.45 -8.84 -10.75
C THR A 115 -5.08 -8.23 -11.09
N ALA A 116 -4.00 -8.83 -10.57
CA ALA A 116 -2.64 -8.42 -10.94
C ALA A 116 -2.38 -8.65 -12.44
N ASP A 117 -2.86 -9.76 -13.00
CA ASP A 117 -2.69 -10.10 -14.42
C ASP A 117 -3.40 -9.07 -15.32
N ASP A 118 -4.60 -8.62 -14.96
CA ASP A 118 -5.32 -7.55 -15.68
C ASP A 118 -4.53 -6.22 -15.73
N ILE A 119 -3.62 -6.00 -14.79
CA ILE A 119 -2.75 -4.81 -14.75
C ILE A 119 -1.46 -5.05 -15.54
N ILE A 120 -0.92 -6.26 -15.50
CA ILE A 120 0.34 -6.64 -16.16
C ILE A 120 0.17 -6.70 -17.68
N ASP A 121 -0.97 -7.15 -18.17
CA ASP A 121 -1.27 -7.34 -19.60
C ASP A 121 -1.62 -6.04 -20.35
N ARG A 122 -1.51 -4.87 -19.70
CA ARG A 122 -1.84 -3.52 -20.24
C ARG A 122 -0.62 -2.67 -20.50
#